data_d7d06e3a7188f7ca7d6357dbf72927c1
#
_entry.id   d7d06e3a7188f7ca7d6357dbf72927c1
#
_cell.length_a   1.000
_cell.length_b   1.000
_cell.length_c   1.000
_cell.angle_alpha   90.00
_cell.angle_beta   90.00
_cell.angle_gamma   90.00
#
_symmetry.space_group_name_H-M   'P 1'
#
loop_
_entity.id
_entity.type
_entity.pdbx_description
1 polymer ?
#
loop_
_entity_poly.entity_id
_entity_poly.type
_entity_poly.pdbx_seq_one_letter_code
_entity_poly.pdbx_strand_id
1 'polypeptide(L)'
;TASYLWIVLGSIFAGAVHDFLSGMISLRNDGESLPETIGRYLGSRFKQFMRIFSVLLMVLVGAVFVAGPAGLLAKLTPDSLDLTFWATVVFVYYVLATLLPIDKIIGKIYPLFAIALIFMAVGILTMLFWHHPSLPELTDGVANTHPDGLPIFPMMFVSIACGAISGFHATQSPMMARCMTSEKYGRPVFYGAMITEGIVALIWAAAATYFFHTDEGTALFAASSGNDNAAIIDRKSVV
;
A
#
# COMPACT_ATOMS: atom_id res chain seq x y z
N THR A 1 9.80 16.23 -1.46
CA THR A 1 11.00 15.69 -0.73
C THR A 1 10.61 14.98 0.56
N ALA A 2 9.71 15.55 1.40
CA ALA A 2 9.29 14.93 2.67
C ALA A 2 8.74 13.52 2.51
N SER A 3 7.95 13.24 1.46
CA SER A 3 7.39 11.93 1.17
C SER A 3 8.48 10.86 0.92
N TYR A 4 9.50 11.19 0.15
CA TYR A 4 10.62 10.27 -0.12
C TYR A 4 11.40 9.95 1.17
N LEU A 5 11.69 10.98 1.97
CA LEU A 5 12.36 10.79 3.26
C LEU A 5 11.52 9.91 4.19
N TRP A 6 10.21 10.14 4.24
CA TRP A 6 9.32 9.31 5.05
C TRP A 6 9.29 7.86 4.58
N ILE A 7 9.18 7.60 3.27
CA ILE A 7 9.20 6.23 2.73
C ILE A 7 10.53 5.55 3.10
N VAL A 8 11.68 6.20 2.87
CA VAL A 8 12.99 5.59 3.14
C VAL A 8 13.21 5.35 4.63
N LEU A 9 13.08 6.41 5.44
CA LEU A 9 13.35 6.30 6.88
C LEU A 9 12.28 5.47 7.58
N GLY A 10 11.00 5.62 7.18
CA GLY A 10 9.90 4.86 7.71
C GLY A 10 10.03 3.36 7.42
N SER A 11 10.33 2.99 6.18
CA SER A 11 10.48 1.57 5.81
C SER A 11 11.67 0.90 6.53
N ILE A 12 12.80 1.58 6.66
CA ILE A 12 14.02 1.01 7.27
C ILE A 12 13.89 0.93 8.80
N PHE A 13 13.52 2.03 9.44
CA PHE A 13 13.63 2.16 10.90
C PHE A 13 12.32 1.89 11.65
N ALA A 14 11.18 2.04 11.00
CA ALA A 14 9.88 1.80 11.61
C ALA A 14 9.21 0.54 11.06
N GLY A 15 8.85 0.51 9.78
CA GLY A 15 8.08 -0.56 9.18
C GLY A 15 8.79 -1.90 9.23
N ALA A 16 10.00 -1.99 8.68
CA ALA A 16 10.74 -3.25 8.64
C ALA A 16 11.12 -3.77 10.04
N VAL A 17 11.40 -2.88 10.99
CA VAL A 17 11.67 -3.27 12.38
C VAL A 17 10.40 -3.80 13.05
N HIS A 18 9.27 -3.09 12.88
CA HIS A 18 7.96 -3.53 13.37
C HIS A 18 7.60 -4.91 12.82
N ASP A 19 7.72 -5.11 11.51
CA ASP A 19 7.35 -6.35 10.84
C ASP A 19 8.24 -7.51 11.26
N PHE A 20 9.55 -7.26 11.35
CA PHE A 20 10.49 -8.26 11.84
C PHE A 20 10.18 -8.69 13.27
N LEU A 21 9.95 -7.73 14.17
CA LEU A 21 9.67 -8.05 15.57
C LEU A 21 8.33 -8.76 15.71
N SER A 22 7.27 -8.25 15.08
CA SER A 22 5.93 -8.86 15.14
C SER A 22 5.92 -10.27 14.53
N GLY A 23 6.59 -10.46 13.40
CA GLY A 23 6.74 -11.75 12.74
C GLY A 23 7.53 -12.76 13.57
N MET A 24 8.65 -12.34 14.13
CA MET A 24 9.49 -13.22 14.99
C MET A 24 8.79 -13.57 16.30
N ILE A 25 8.07 -12.64 16.91
CA ILE A 25 7.26 -12.93 18.11
C ILE A 25 6.17 -13.94 17.76
N SER A 26 5.46 -13.73 16.66
CA SER A 26 4.44 -14.68 16.20
C SER A 26 5.04 -16.07 15.90
N LEU A 27 6.17 -16.13 15.20
CA LEU A 27 6.86 -17.37 14.85
C LEU A 27 7.25 -18.18 16.11
N ARG A 28 7.78 -17.51 17.13
CA ARG A 28 8.15 -18.15 18.41
C ARG A 28 6.98 -18.51 19.30
N ASN A 29 5.78 -18.06 18.96
CA ASN A 29 4.54 -18.38 19.64
C ASN A 29 3.56 -19.11 18.71
N ASP A 30 4.06 -20.07 17.93
CA ASP A 30 3.27 -20.96 17.07
C ASP A 30 2.33 -20.24 16.08
N GLY A 31 2.73 -19.05 15.61
CA GLY A 31 1.92 -18.26 14.68
C GLY A 31 0.73 -17.57 15.35
N GLU A 32 0.84 -17.21 16.63
CA GLU A 32 -0.21 -16.44 17.31
C GLU A 32 -0.48 -15.10 16.62
N SER A 33 -1.76 -14.70 16.58
CA SER A 33 -2.17 -13.41 16.08
C SER A 33 -1.72 -12.26 17.00
N LEU A 34 -1.64 -11.05 16.44
CA LEU A 34 -1.26 -9.87 17.21
C LEU A 34 -2.12 -9.65 18.48
N PRO A 35 -3.46 -9.76 18.45
CA PRO A 35 -4.27 -9.65 19.66
C PRO A 35 -3.96 -10.72 20.71
N GLU A 36 -3.64 -11.95 20.31
CA GLU A 36 -3.27 -13.02 21.24
C GLU A 36 -1.93 -12.72 21.90
N THR A 37 -0.94 -12.32 21.11
CA THR A 37 0.36 -11.90 21.62
C THR A 37 0.24 -10.74 22.60
N ILE A 38 -0.54 -9.70 22.27
CA ILE A 38 -0.81 -8.58 23.18
C ILE A 38 -1.48 -9.06 24.46
N GLY A 39 -2.43 -9.99 24.35
CA GLY A 39 -3.10 -10.57 25.51
C GLY A 39 -2.17 -11.30 26.48
N ARG A 40 -1.12 -11.93 25.94
CA ARG A 40 -0.11 -12.64 26.74
C ARG A 40 0.74 -11.68 27.57
N TYR A 41 1.13 -10.54 26.99
CA TYR A 41 2.04 -9.58 27.66
C TYR A 41 1.30 -8.46 28.43
N LEU A 42 0.16 -7.99 27.91
CA LEU A 42 -0.57 -6.85 28.47
C LEU A 42 -1.90 -7.24 29.15
N GLY A 43 -2.29 -8.51 29.05
CA GLY A 43 -3.46 -9.04 29.73
C GLY A 43 -4.75 -9.00 28.91
N SER A 44 -5.79 -9.63 29.49
CA SER A 44 -7.05 -9.94 28.81
C SER A 44 -7.84 -8.71 28.31
N ARG A 45 -7.79 -7.59 29.04
CA ARG A 45 -8.51 -6.36 28.65
C ARG A 45 -7.96 -5.78 27.34
N PHE A 46 -6.64 -5.70 27.23
CA PHE A 46 -5.96 -5.23 26.02
C PHE A 46 -6.17 -6.21 24.85
N LYS A 47 -6.17 -7.51 25.11
CA LYS A 47 -6.52 -8.52 24.11
C LYS A 47 -7.89 -8.27 23.48
N GLN A 48 -8.89 -8.04 24.30
CA GLN A 48 -10.27 -7.83 23.83
C GLN A 48 -10.38 -6.51 23.04
N PHE A 49 -9.76 -5.45 23.53
CA PHE A 49 -9.68 -4.18 22.81
C PHE A 49 -9.04 -4.36 21.42
N MET A 50 -7.89 -5.03 21.35
CA MET A 50 -7.20 -5.27 20.08
C MET A 50 -7.98 -6.18 19.13
N ARG A 51 -8.73 -7.13 19.62
CA ARG A 51 -9.62 -7.96 18.78
C ARG A 51 -10.71 -7.11 18.13
N ILE A 52 -11.40 -6.29 18.90
CA ILE A 52 -12.44 -5.39 18.38
C ILE A 52 -11.84 -4.42 17.38
N PHE A 53 -10.72 -3.79 17.73
CA PHE A 53 -10.00 -2.87 16.85
C PHE A 53 -9.58 -3.54 15.54
N SER A 54 -9.00 -4.74 15.59
CA SER A 54 -8.58 -5.48 14.41
C SER A 54 -9.74 -5.84 13.49
N VAL A 55 -10.89 -6.26 14.06
CA VAL A 55 -12.09 -6.57 13.26
C VAL A 55 -12.60 -5.31 12.55
N LEU A 56 -12.70 -4.20 13.28
CA LEU A 56 -13.15 -2.93 12.72
C LEU A 56 -12.22 -2.41 11.62
N LEU A 57 -10.91 -2.50 11.86
CA LEU A 57 -9.89 -2.17 10.87
C LEU A 57 -10.02 -3.03 9.61
N MET A 58 -10.18 -4.34 9.76
CA MET A 58 -10.32 -5.25 8.62
C MET A 58 -11.57 -4.97 7.78
N VAL A 59 -12.68 -4.59 8.42
CA VAL A 59 -13.90 -4.18 7.70
C VAL A 59 -13.66 -2.90 6.90
N LEU A 60 -13.04 -1.88 7.51
CA LEU A 60 -12.74 -0.62 6.83
C LEU A 60 -11.77 -0.83 5.65
N VAL A 61 -10.73 -1.61 5.86
CA VAL A 61 -9.77 -1.96 4.80
C VAL A 61 -10.47 -2.73 3.68
N GLY A 62 -11.31 -3.71 4.02
CA GLY A 62 -12.11 -4.45 3.05
C GLY A 62 -12.98 -3.53 2.18
N ALA A 63 -13.62 -2.53 2.80
CA ALA A 63 -14.41 -1.54 2.07
C ALA A 63 -13.57 -0.73 1.06
N VAL A 64 -12.36 -0.31 1.45
CA VAL A 64 -11.43 0.42 0.55
C VAL A 64 -11.00 -0.46 -0.62
N PHE A 65 -10.71 -1.75 -0.36
CA PHE A 65 -10.32 -2.70 -1.41
C PHE A 65 -11.48 -3.14 -2.32
N VAL A 66 -12.72 -2.92 -1.93
CA VAL A 66 -13.87 -3.02 -2.85
C VAL A 66 -14.03 -1.74 -3.65
N ALA A 67 -14.00 -0.58 -3.00
CA ALA A 67 -14.28 0.71 -3.64
C ALA A 67 -13.20 1.12 -4.66
N GLY A 68 -11.91 0.87 -4.34
CA GLY A 68 -10.79 1.24 -5.21
C GLY A 68 -10.87 0.58 -6.60
N PRO A 69 -10.84 -0.74 -6.71
CA PRO A 69 -10.96 -1.44 -8.00
C PRO A 69 -12.28 -1.13 -8.71
N ALA A 70 -13.39 -1.03 -7.97
CA ALA A 70 -14.69 -0.68 -8.56
C ALA A 70 -14.67 0.71 -9.19
N GLY A 71 -14.04 1.70 -8.53
CA GLY A 71 -13.90 3.04 -9.07
C GLY A 71 -13.03 3.11 -10.33
N LEU A 72 -11.97 2.31 -10.39
CA LEU A 72 -11.13 2.21 -11.59
C LEU A 72 -11.88 1.55 -12.75
N LEU A 73 -12.56 0.43 -12.48
CA LEU A 73 -13.34 -0.28 -13.50
C LEU A 73 -14.50 0.57 -14.04
N ALA A 74 -15.19 1.31 -13.17
CA ALA A 74 -16.26 2.22 -13.60
C ALA A 74 -15.74 3.33 -14.54
N LYS A 75 -14.50 3.82 -14.35
CA LYS A 75 -13.89 4.81 -15.27
C LYS A 75 -13.43 4.23 -16.61
N LEU A 76 -13.17 2.92 -16.66
CA LEU A 76 -12.68 2.22 -17.86
C LEU A 76 -13.82 1.61 -18.69
N THR A 77 -15.05 1.62 -18.17
CA THR A 77 -16.22 1.00 -18.80
C THR A 77 -17.27 2.05 -19.14
N PRO A 78 -18.21 1.75 -20.08
CA PRO A 78 -19.30 2.66 -20.41
C PRO A 78 -20.15 3.03 -19.20
N ASP A 79 -20.79 4.20 -19.23
CA ASP A 79 -21.61 4.76 -18.14
C ASP A 79 -22.75 3.85 -17.65
N SER A 80 -23.14 2.87 -18.46
CA SER A 80 -24.11 1.84 -18.05
C SER A 80 -23.61 0.88 -16.97
N LEU A 81 -22.30 0.79 -16.77
CA LEU A 81 -21.64 -0.03 -15.76
C LEU A 81 -21.05 0.88 -14.69
N ASP A 82 -21.93 1.38 -13.85
CA ASP A 82 -21.60 2.36 -12.82
C ASP A 82 -20.75 1.77 -11.64
N LEU A 83 -20.35 2.64 -10.73
CA LEU A 83 -19.61 2.27 -9.52
C LEU A 83 -20.33 1.19 -8.71
N THR A 84 -21.66 1.26 -8.62
CA THR A 84 -22.48 0.32 -7.83
C THR A 84 -22.42 -1.08 -8.42
N PHE A 85 -22.51 -1.17 -9.75
CA PHE A 85 -22.38 -2.44 -10.46
C PHE A 85 -21.02 -3.09 -10.16
N TRP A 86 -19.93 -2.35 -10.36
CA TRP A 86 -18.59 -2.88 -10.15
C TRP A 86 -18.29 -3.18 -8.69
N ALA A 87 -18.75 -2.36 -7.75
CA ALA A 87 -18.63 -2.64 -6.31
C ALA A 87 -19.34 -3.94 -5.95
N THR A 88 -20.51 -4.20 -6.51
CA THR A 88 -21.25 -5.45 -6.30
C THR A 88 -20.49 -6.65 -6.89
N VAL A 89 -19.96 -6.53 -8.09
CA VAL A 89 -19.17 -7.59 -8.73
C VAL A 89 -17.92 -7.94 -7.91
N VAL A 90 -17.17 -6.93 -7.48
CA VAL A 90 -15.95 -7.12 -6.67
C VAL A 90 -16.31 -7.72 -5.31
N PHE A 91 -17.38 -7.26 -4.68
CA PHE A 91 -17.83 -7.81 -3.39
C PHE A 91 -18.27 -9.27 -3.52
N VAL A 92 -19.07 -9.61 -4.53
CA VAL A 92 -19.48 -11.00 -4.80
C VAL A 92 -18.26 -11.87 -5.08
N TYR A 93 -17.28 -11.36 -5.85
CA TYR A 93 -16.03 -12.07 -6.07
C TYR A 93 -15.31 -12.38 -4.74
N TYR A 94 -15.21 -11.43 -3.81
CA TYR A 94 -14.59 -11.66 -2.51
C TYR A 94 -15.34 -12.68 -1.65
N VAL A 95 -16.68 -12.62 -1.66
CA VAL A 95 -17.49 -13.63 -0.96
C VAL A 95 -17.26 -15.02 -1.55
N LEU A 96 -17.29 -15.16 -2.86
CA LEU A 96 -17.00 -16.45 -3.53
C LEU A 96 -15.57 -16.90 -3.26
N ALA A 97 -14.62 -15.98 -3.30
CA ALA A 97 -13.22 -16.25 -2.99
C ALA A 97 -13.01 -16.76 -1.55
N THR A 98 -13.83 -16.29 -0.61
CA THR A 98 -13.77 -16.75 0.79
C THR A 98 -14.40 -18.12 0.98
N LEU A 99 -15.43 -18.45 0.19
CA LEU A 99 -16.17 -19.72 0.31
C LEU A 99 -15.50 -20.89 -0.42
N LEU A 100 -14.76 -20.60 -1.48
CA LEU A 100 -14.07 -21.63 -2.26
C LEU A 100 -12.69 -21.94 -1.65
N PRO A 101 -12.18 -23.18 -1.76
CA PRO A 101 -10.82 -23.54 -1.33
C PRO A 101 -9.79 -22.94 -2.30
N ILE A 102 -9.73 -21.61 -2.32
CA ILE A 102 -8.97 -20.81 -3.28
C ILE A 102 -7.47 -20.95 -3.06
N ASP A 103 -7.03 -21.37 -1.87
CA ASP A 103 -5.61 -21.53 -1.54
C ASP A 103 -4.85 -22.34 -2.61
N LYS A 104 -5.49 -23.35 -3.19
CA LYS A 104 -4.90 -24.16 -4.26
C LYS A 104 -4.86 -23.46 -5.62
N ILE A 105 -5.81 -22.58 -5.89
CA ILE A 105 -5.92 -21.82 -7.15
C ILE A 105 -5.05 -20.58 -7.06
N ILE A 106 -5.19 -19.81 -5.99
CA ILE A 106 -4.42 -18.59 -5.72
C ILE A 106 -2.93 -18.93 -5.67
N GLY A 107 -2.51 -19.99 -4.96
CA GLY A 107 -1.11 -20.38 -4.88
C GLY A 107 -0.44 -20.64 -6.23
N LYS A 108 -1.20 -20.98 -7.26
CA LYS A 108 -0.69 -21.15 -8.64
C LYS A 108 -0.69 -19.83 -9.43
N ILE A 109 -1.61 -18.93 -9.13
CA ILE A 109 -1.78 -17.65 -9.86
C ILE A 109 -0.94 -16.53 -9.25
N TYR A 110 -0.65 -16.58 -7.95
CA TYR A 110 0.18 -15.57 -7.27
C TYR A 110 1.54 -15.30 -7.95
N PRO A 111 2.30 -16.30 -8.40
CA PRO A 111 3.56 -16.02 -9.11
C PRO A 111 3.36 -15.19 -10.37
N LEU A 112 2.24 -15.39 -11.09
CA LEU A 112 1.92 -14.60 -12.28
C LEU A 112 1.66 -13.12 -11.92
N PHE A 113 0.91 -12.87 -10.85
CA PHE A 113 0.69 -11.50 -10.36
C PHE A 113 1.99 -10.85 -9.87
N ALA A 114 2.85 -11.60 -9.19
CA ALA A 114 4.16 -11.11 -8.76
C ALA A 114 5.03 -10.72 -9.96
N ILE A 115 5.06 -11.54 -11.02
CA ILE A 115 5.79 -11.23 -12.26
C ILE A 115 5.19 -10.00 -12.93
N ALA A 116 3.87 -9.88 -13.01
CA ALA A 116 3.20 -8.72 -13.59
C ALA A 116 3.53 -7.43 -12.80
N LEU A 117 3.54 -7.50 -11.47
CA LEU A 117 3.90 -6.37 -10.61
C LEU A 117 5.37 -5.94 -10.82
N ILE A 118 6.28 -6.91 -10.86
CA ILE A 118 7.71 -6.64 -11.12
C ILE A 118 7.88 -6.03 -12.52
N PHE A 119 7.22 -6.59 -13.52
CA PHE A 119 7.26 -6.06 -14.88
C PHE A 119 6.76 -4.61 -14.94
N MET A 120 5.66 -4.31 -14.25
CA MET A 120 5.12 -2.95 -14.16
C MET A 120 6.11 -2.02 -13.43
N ALA A 121 6.68 -2.43 -12.29
CA ALA A 121 7.64 -1.64 -11.54
C ALA A 121 8.91 -1.35 -12.36
N VAL A 122 9.46 -2.36 -13.04
CA VAL A 122 10.63 -2.21 -13.92
C VAL A 122 10.29 -1.35 -15.14
N GLY A 123 9.11 -1.50 -15.71
CA GLY A 123 8.63 -0.67 -16.82
C GLY A 123 8.56 0.81 -16.45
N ILE A 124 7.93 1.13 -15.32
CA ILE A 124 7.85 2.51 -14.80
C ILE A 124 9.24 3.05 -14.52
N LEU A 125 10.10 2.28 -13.85
CA LEU A 125 11.46 2.69 -13.54
C LEU A 125 12.26 2.97 -14.83
N THR A 126 12.14 2.10 -15.84
CA THR A 126 12.81 2.28 -17.14
C THR A 126 12.32 3.56 -17.83
N MET A 127 11.02 3.82 -17.82
CA MET A 127 10.46 5.05 -18.40
C MET A 127 10.94 6.31 -17.66
N LEU A 128 11.01 6.26 -16.32
CA LEU A 128 11.57 7.36 -15.53
C LEU A 128 13.04 7.64 -15.90
N PHE A 129 13.85 6.60 -16.08
CA PHE A 129 15.24 6.77 -16.52
C PHE A 129 15.36 7.26 -17.97
N TRP A 130 14.43 6.88 -18.84
CA TRP A 130 14.43 7.32 -20.23
C TRP A 130 14.07 8.79 -20.38
N HIS A 131 13.05 9.23 -19.66
CA HIS A 131 12.55 10.60 -19.73
C HIS A 131 13.34 11.59 -18.86
N HIS A 132 14.20 11.11 -17.95
CA HIS A 132 14.99 11.93 -17.03
C HIS A 132 14.19 13.10 -16.41
N PRO A 133 13.03 12.83 -15.78
CA PRO A 133 12.23 13.91 -15.20
C PRO A 133 13.01 14.66 -14.13
N SER A 134 12.81 15.97 -14.05
CA SER A 134 13.31 16.76 -12.94
C SER A 134 12.54 16.41 -11.67
N LEU A 135 13.10 15.55 -10.84
CA LEU A 135 12.55 15.27 -9.52
C LEU A 135 13.03 16.34 -8.54
N PRO A 136 12.22 16.70 -7.54
CA PRO A 136 12.62 17.70 -6.53
C PRO A 136 13.84 17.22 -5.77
N GLU A 137 14.84 18.08 -5.68
CA GLU A 137 16.07 17.79 -4.94
C GLU A 137 15.82 17.70 -3.45
N LEU A 138 16.61 16.89 -2.74
CA LEU A 138 16.57 16.84 -1.28
C LEU A 138 16.87 18.19 -0.62
N THR A 139 17.65 19.02 -1.32
CA THR A 139 18.03 20.37 -0.93
C THR A 139 16.92 21.41 -1.04
N ASP A 140 15.87 21.14 -1.83
CA ASP A 140 14.71 22.04 -1.99
C ASP A 140 13.85 22.15 -0.73
N GLY A 141 14.25 21.41 0.29
CA GLY A 141 13.68 21.47 1.62
C GLY A 141 12.39 20.67 1.79
N VAL A 142 11.87 20.77 3.00
CA VAL A 142 10.63 20.12 3.44
C VAL A 142 9.50 21.18 3.42
N ALA A 143 9.44 21.98 2.36
CA ALA A 143 8.40 23.00 2.22
C ALA A 143 7.02 22.34 2.06
N ASN A 144 6.02 22.93 2.69
CA ASN A 144 4.64 22.50 2.49
C ASN A 144 4.14 23.05 1.15
N THR A 145 3.95 22.15 0.19
CA THR A 145 3.44 22.46 -1.15
C THR A 145 1.96 22.16 -1.32
N HIS A 146 1.24 21.83 -0.23
CA HIS A 146 -0.17 21.49 -0.31
C HIS A 146 -1.01 22.71 -0.73
N PRO A 147 -1.90 22.61 -1.75
CA PRO A 147 -2.67 23.75 -2.28
C PRO A 147 -3.55 24.42 -1.25
N ASP A 148 -4.18 23.64 -0.41
CA ASP A 148 -5.10 24.13 0.62
C ASP A 148 -4.36 24.41 1.94
N GLY A 149 -3.02 24.44 1.94
CA GLY A 149 -2.21 24.74 3.12
C GLY A 149 -2.31 23.70 4.25
N LEU A 150 -2.82 22.50 3.98
CA LEU A 150 -2.90 21.45 5.00
C LEU A 150 -1.52 21.10 5.53
N PRO A 151 -1.37 20.90 6.85
CA PRO A 151 -0.08 20.62 7.45
C PRO A 151 0.48 19.28 6.93
N ILE A 152 1.79 19.23 6.72
CA ILE A 152 2.48 18.00 6.31
C ILE A 152 2.20 16.88 7.32
N PHE A 153 2.27 17.16 8.60
CA PHE A 153 1.90 16.24 9.67
C PHE A 153 0.47 16.53 10.18
N PRO A 154 -0.41 15.51 10.33
CA PRO A 154 -0.18 14.08 10.08
C PRO A 154 -0.54 13.62 8.65
N MET A 155 -1.14 14.47 7.83
CA MET A 155 -1.84 14.05 6.61
C MET A 155 -0.94 13.30 5.60
N MET A 156 0.22 13.87 5.26
CA MET A 156 1.16 13.21 4.35
C MET A 156 1.63 11.86 4.91
N PHE A 157 1.96 11.81 6.19
CA PHE A 157 2.43 10.57 6.84
C PHE A 157 1.39 9.46 6.82
N VAL A 158 0.11 9.81 6.98
CA VAL A 158 -0.99 8.86 6.90
C VAL A 158 -1.26 8.41 5.46
N SER A 159 -1.26 9.35 4.50
CA SER A 159 -1.57 9.04 3.10
C SER A 159 -0.58 8.07 2.45
N ILE A 160 0.70 8.18 2.80
CA ILE A 160 1.75 7.31 2.28
C ILE A 160 2.28 6.30 3.31
N ALA A 161 1.53 6.07 4.39
CA ALA A 161 1.91 5.15 5.46
C ALA A 161 2.16 3.73 4.95
N CYS A 162 1.39 3.27 3.95
CA CYS A 162 1.54 1.93 3.39
C CYS A 162 2.95 1.68 2.85
N GLY A 163 3.53 2.65 2.14
CA GLY A 163 4.91 2.55 1.63
C GLY A 163 6.00 2.69 2.69
N ALA A 164 5.67 3.24 3.87
CA ALA A 164 6.63 3.49 4.95
C ALA A 164 6.51 2.50 6.12
N ILE A 165 5.32 2.05 6.47
CA ILE A 165 5.10 1.24 7.68
C ILE A 165 4.17 0.04 7.43
N SER A 166 3.44 -0.02 6.37
CA SER A 166 2.44 -1.04 5.98
C SER A 166 1.71 -1.79 7.12
N GLY A 167 0.54 -1.31 7.52
CA GLY A 167 -0.26 -1.95 8.59
C GLY A 167 -0.77 -3.37 8.26
N PHE A 168 -0.75 -3.78 6.99
CA PHE A 168 -1.11 -5.13 6.58
C PHE A 168 -0.19 -6.20 7.14
N HIS A 169 1.07 -5.90 7.32
CA HIS A 169 2.04 -6.86 7.82
C HIS A 169 1.69 -7.35 9.22
N ALA A 170 1.06 -6.54 10.05
CA ALA A 170 0.58 -6.96 11.38
C ALA A 170 -0.44 -8.10 11.32
N THR A 171 -1.28 -8.16 10.28
CA THR A 171 -2.27 -9.23 10.08
C THR A 171 -1.71 -10.41 9.30
N GLN A 172 -0.76 -10.19 8.41
CA GLN A 172 -0.14 -11.22 7.58
C GLN A 172 1.01 -11.95 8.29
N SER A 173 1.73 -11.30 9.19
CA SER A 173 2.86 -11.90 9.90
C SER A 173 2.54 -13.23 10.58
N PRO A 174 1.39 -13.43 11.27
CA PRO A 174 1.03 -14.71 11.83
C PRO A 174 0.79 -15.80 10.79
N MET A 175 0.23 -15.45 9.64
CA MET A 175 0.00 -16.40 8.55
C MET A 175 1.33 -16.85 7.95
N MET A 176 2.24 -15.91 7.70
CA MET A 176 3.58 -16.19 7.21
C MET A 176 4.40 -16.99 8.23
N ALA A 177 4.30 -16.66 9.52
CA ALA A 177 4.97 -17.38 10.58
C ALA A 177 4.60 -18.87 10.62
N ARG A 178 3.32 -19.19 10.38
CA ARG A 178 2.85 -20.59 10.29
C ARG A 178 3.38 -21.35 9.09
N CYS A 179 3.75 -20.66 8.03
CA CYS A 179 4.29 -21.25 6.80
C CYS A 179 5.81 -21.40 6.83
N MET A 180 6.49 -20.76 7.79
CA MET A 180 7.95 -20.76 7.85
C MET A 180 8.51 -22.07 8.39
N THR A 181 9.51 -22.57 7.71
CA THR A 181 10.20 -23.84 8.08
C THR A 181 11.40 -23.61 9.01
N SER A 182 11.91 -22.36 9.11
CA SER A 182 13.08 -22.02 9.92
C SER A 182 13.11 -20.54 10.29
N GLU A 183 13.49 -20.24 11.53
CA GLU A 183 13.71 -18.86 12.00
C GLU A 183 14.75 -18.07 11.19
N LYS A 184 15.68 -18.76 10.52
CA LYS A 184 16.71 -18.12 9.69
C LYS A 184 16.12 -17.28 8.56
N TYR A 185 14.93 -17.62 8.10
CA TYR A 185 14.22 -16.88 7.06
C TYR A 185 13.44 -15.67 7.59
N GLY A 186 13.36 -15.48 8.91
CA GLY A 186 12.62 -14.38 9.51
C GLY A 186 13.08 -13.00 9.02
N ARG A 187 14.40 -12.78 8.95
CA ARG A 187 14.90 -11.48 8.47
C ARG A 187 14.57 -11.21 6.98
N PRO A 188 14.86 -12.08 6.01
CA PRO A 188 14.50 -11.81 4.62
C PRO A 188 13.00 -11.77 4.39
N VAL A 189 12.21 -12.58 5.10
CA VAL A 189 10.74 -12.65 4.91
C VAL A 189 10.04 -11.45 5.55
N PHE A 190 10.32 -11.12 6.81
CA PHE A 190 9.62 -10.03 7.49
C PHE A 190 10.25 -8.67 7.23
N TYR A 191 11.54 -8.51 7.54
CA TYR A 191 12.24 -7.25 7.31
C TYR A 191 12.39 -6.94 5.81
N GLY A 192 12.81 -7.94 5.03
CA GLY A 192 13.05 -7.79 3.60
C GLY A 192 11.79 -7.48 2.80
N ALA A 193 10.62 -7.99 3.19
CA ALA A 193 9.35 -7.67 2.53
C ALA A 193 9.05 -6.16 2.61
N MET A 194 9.16 -5.56 3.79
CA MET A 194 8.91 -4.13 3.96
C MET A 194 9.91 -3.26 3.19
N ILE A 195 11.18 -3.65 3.16
CA ILE A 195 12.18 -2.94 2.34
C ILE A 195 11.83 -3.02 0.85
N THR A 196 11.38 -4.18 0.37
CA THR A 196 10.95 -4.34 -1.03
C THR A 196 9.72 -3.49 -1.33
N GLU A 197 8.76 -3.45 -0.43
CA GLU A 197 7.58 -2.57 -0.53
C GLU A 197 7.99 -1.09 -0.57
N GLY A 198 8.92 -0.67 0.29
CA GLY A 198 9.48 0.68 0.29
C GLY A 198 10.15 1.05 -1.03
N ILE A 199 10.91 0.14 -1.64
CA ILE A 199 11.52 0.36 -2.98
C ILE A 199 10.43 0.56 -4.04
N VAL A 200 9.42 -0.29 -4.05
CA VAL A 200 8.28 -0.16 -4.97
C VAL A 200 7.56 1.18 -4.73
N ALA A 201 7.31 1.55 -3.47
CA ALA A 201 6.68 2.82 -3.12
C ALA A 201 7.49 4.03 -3.63
N LEU A 202 8.82 3.99 -3.59
CA LEU A 202 9.67 5.03 -4.17
C LEU A 202 9.52 5.16 -5.68
N ILE A 203 9.39 4.05 -6.40
CA ILE A 203 9.15 4.06 -7.85
C ILE A 203 7.81 4.73 -8.15
N TRP A 204 6.76 4.39 -7.39
CA TRP A 204 5.44 5.01 -7.52
C TRP A 204 5.45 6.49 -7.14
N ALA A 205 6.14 6.85 -6.07
CA ALA A 205 6.30 8.24 -5.68
C ALA A 205 7.01 9.07 -6.76
N ALA A 206 8.05 8.50 -7.40
CA ALA A 206 8.73 9.15 -8.51
C ALA A 206 7.82 9.33 -9.72
N ALA A 207 7.04 8.30 -10.07
CA ALA A 207 6.07 8.39 -11.16
C ALA A 207 4.99 9.45 -10.87
N ALA A 208 4.43 9.46 -9.65
CA ALA A 208 3.46 10.46 -9.24
C ALA A 208 4.05 11.89 -9.31
N THR A 209 5.28 12.07 -8.82
CA THR A 209 5.97 13.35 -8.90
C THR A 209 6.13 13.80 -10.36
N TYR A 210 6.51 12.90 -11.26
CA TYR A 210 6.60 13.22 -12.69
C TYR A 210 5.25 13.71 -13.23
N PHE A 211 4.16 12.98 -12.97
CA PHE A 211 2.84 13.33 -13.49
C PHE A 211 2.28 14.63 -12.92
N PHE A 212 2.57 14.97 -11.68
CA PHE A 212 1.98 16.13 -11.03
C PHE A 212 2.89 17.36 -10.94
N HIS A 213 4.18 17.24 -11.25
CA HIS A 213 5.14 18.35 -11.20
C HIS A 213 5.72 18.76 -12.56
N THR A 214 5.53 17.95 -13.61
CA THR A 214 5.99 18.31 -14.94
C THR A 214 4.82 18.73 -15.84
N ASP A 215 5.05 19.71 -16.73
CA ASP A 215 4.02 20.14 -17.69
C ASP A 215 3.62 19.02 -18.65
N GLU A 216 4.58 18.17 -19.02
CA GLU A 216 4.33 17.00 -19.84
C GLU A 216 3.47 15.95 -19.13
N GLY A 217 3.78 15.63 -17.88
CA GLY A 217 3.02 14.67 -17.07
C GLY A 217 1.61 15.17 -16.77
N THR A 218 1.45 16.45 -16.45
CA THR A 218 0.13 17.06 -16.23
C THR A 218 -0.71 17.06 -17.49
N ALA A 219 -0.12 17.32 -18.66
CA ALA A 219 -0.81 17.24 -19.94
C ALA A 219 -1.26 15.81 -20.27
N LEU A 220 -0.40 14.81 -20.01
CA LEU A 220 -0.74 13.39 -20.18
C LEU A 220 -1.87 12.96 -19.25
N PHE A 221 -1.83 13.40 -17.99
CA PHE A 221 -2.89 13.13 -17.03
C PHE A 221 -4.22 13.76 -17.43
N ALA A 222 -4.19 15.03 -17.89
CA ALA A 222 -5.37 15.72 -18.40
C ALA A 222 -5.99 14.97 -19.61
N ALA A 223 -5.15 14.53 -20.54
CA ALA A 223 -5.61 13.79 -21.72
C ALA A 223 -6.23 12.43 -21.35
N SER A 224 -5.73 11.77 -20.31
CA SER A 224 -6.22 10.46 -19.86
C SER A 224 -7.48 10.52 -18.99
N SER A 225 -7.69 11.65 -18.28
CA SER A 225 -8.76 11.78 -17.27
C SER A 225 -10.07 12.36 -17.81
N GLY A 226 -10.09 12.82 -19.07
CA GLY A 226 -11.21 13.61 -19.59
C GLY A 226 -11.29 15.00 -18.92
N ASN A 227 -12.07 15.88 -19.50
CA ASN A 227 -12.06 17.32 -19.21
C ASN A 227 -12.49 17.74 -17.78
N ASP A 228 -13.01 16.81 -16.96
CA ASP A 228 -13.57 17.14 -15.64
C ASP A 228 -12.50 17.36 -14.54
N ASN A 229 -11.25 17.00 -14.81
CA ASN A 229 -10.15 17.12 -13.85
C ASN A 229 -9.18 18.27 -14.15
N ALA A 230 -9.46 19.12 -15.13
CA ALA A 230 -8.63 20.29 -15.44
C ALA A 230 -8.44 21.23 -14.23
N ALA A 231 -9.46 21.34 -13.37
CA ALA A 231 -9.41 22.11 -12.13
C ALA A 231 -8.45 21.53 -11.06
N ILE A 232 -8.19 20.20 -11.11
CA ILE A 232 -7.23 19.53 -10.22
C ILE A 232 -5.80 19.75 -10.71
N ILE A 233 -5.62 19.88 -12.02
CA ILE A 233 -4.32 20.02 -12.69
C ILE A 233 -3.79 21.44 -12.56
N ASP A 234 -4.67 22.44 -12.54
CA ASP A 234 -4.32 23.85 -12.32
C ASP A 234 -3.80 24.10 -10.89
N ARG A 235 -4.03 23.17 -9.99
CA ARG A 235 -3.44 23.16 -8.65
C ARG A 235 -2.12 22.40 -8.68
N LYS A 236 -1.03 23.06 -9.02
CA LYS A 236 0.38 22.59 -9.07
C LYS A 236 0.92 21.93 -7.79
N SER A 237 0.13 21.11 -7.10
CA SER A 237 0.49 20.74 -5.74
C SER A 237 -0.26 19.54 -5.19
N VAL A 238 -0.13 18.41 -5.79
CA VAL A 238 -0.51 17.16 -5.15
C VAL A 238 0.72 16.27 -5.05
N VAL A 239 1.63 16.64 -4.15
CA VAL A 239 2.50 15.68 -3.43
C VAL A 239 2.87 16.29 -2.08
#